data_c871bf642bd1a85cb2d46c42b0f92ebc
#
_entry.id   c871bf642bd1a85cb2d46c42b0f92ebc
#
_cell.length_a   1.000
_cell.length_b   1.000
_cell.length_c   1.000
_cell.angle_alpha   90.00
_cell.angle_beta   90.00
_cell.angle_gamma   90.00
#
_symmetry.space_group_name_H-M   'P 1'
#
loop_
_entity.id
_entity.type
_entity.pdbx_description
1 polymer ?
#
loop_
_entity_poly.entity_id
_entity_poly.type
_entity_poly.pdbx_seq_one_letter_code
_entity_poly.pdbx_strand_id
1 'polypeptide(L)'
;MTQAISAPAERSVEWRIVAPLCAAHFVSHYFMIILAPLFVFIRADYGVSYTDLALALTVFNVVSAALQTPAGFLVDHIGARLVLMAGVALGTVAFAVAGVVHSYAVFVAMFAVAGLGNTAYHPANYSLLSHYTPANRIGQIFSIHTFSGIAGSAVAPATLIAMQSHFGWRGAFVGAAILGALVLALLLFQWPAQAELATQKHHAAPKAADNEGNAPEHASNWRMLLSPPIVLNLGFFVLISIMGGLNTFLVVALSALYGTPETLANGALTAIFTMNAIGVLIGGFLASRTRRHATVAALSLASAGVATLLMGTIGHSAAVLIATSSLAGLFSGVVSPSRDMLVRSVTPPGAFGRVFGFVSSGFNIGSMIAPMIYGLLMDHGEPRAVFLISAACSILCIGTVVLGISNRGRE
;
A
#
# COMPACT_ATOMS: atom_id res chain seq x y z
N MET A 1 29.58 -25.86 1.97
CA MET A 1 29.44 -24.64 2.79
C MET A 1 28.21 -24.80 3.67
N THR A 2 28.40 -25.18 4.93
CA THR A 2 27.38 -25.39 5.93
C THR A 2 26.78 -24.04 6.30
N GLN A 3 25.52 -23.80 5.95
CA GLN A 3 24.78 -22.64 6.49
C GLN A 3 24.73 -22.81 8.01
N ALA A 4 25.39 -21.92 8.74
CA ALA A 4 25.27 -21.83 10.18
C ALA A 4 23.80 -21.52 10.52
N ILE A 5 23.09 -22.51 11.04
CA ILE A 5 21.73 -22.35 11.58
C ILE A 5 21.89 -21.45 12.81
N SER A 6 21.38 -20.23 12.74
CA SER A 6 21.42 -19.30 13.88
C SER A 6 20.84 -19.95 15.14
N ALA A 7 21.48 -19.72 16.29
CA ALA A 7 21.10 -20.32 17.57
C ALA A 7 19.63 -20.01 17.93
N PRO A 8 18.94 -20.92 18.66
CA PRO A 8 17.51 -20.71 19.01
C PRO A 8 17.21 -19.41 19.76
N ALA A 9 18.14 -18.91 20.56
CA ALA A 9 18.04 -17.66 21.31
C ALA A 9 18.05 -16.42 20.37
N GLU A 10 18.89 -16.39 19.34
CA GLU A 10 18.95 -15.30 18.36
C GLU A 10 17.66 -15.22 17.52
N ARG A 11 17.10 -16.39 17.16
CA ARG A 11 15.79 -16.44 16.46
C ARG A 11 14.65 -15.93 17.32
N SER A 12 14.66 -16.19 18.61
CA SER A 12 13.59 -15.72 19.51
C SER A 12 13.60 -14.20 19.69
N VAL A 13 14.76 -13.58 19.72
CA VAL A 13 14.91 -12.11 19.81
C VAL A 13 14.43 -11.46 18.49
N GLU A 14 14.80 -12.01 17.35
CA GLU A 14 14.38 -11.52 16.03
C GLU A 14 12.84 -11.47 15.91
N TRP A 15 12.13 -12.56 16.26
CA TRP A 15 10.68 -12.61 16.16
C TRP A 15 9.97 -11.70 17.18
N ARG A 16 10.55 -11.44 18.31
CA ARG A 16 10.02 -10.46 19.29
C ARG A 16 9.98 -9.03 18.73
N ILE A 17 10.82 -8.73 17.74
CA ILE A 17 10.84 -7.44 17.06
C ILE A 17 10.00 -7.49 15.78
N VAL A 18 10.19 -8.51 14.96
CA VAL A 18 9.53 -8.63 13.65
C VAL A 18 8.02 -8.75 13.77
N ALA A 19 7.50 -9.52 14.73
CA ALA A 19 6.06 -9.73 14.86
C ALA A 19 5.28 -8.44 15.21
N PRO A 20 5.71 -7.60 16.17
CA PRO A 20 5.08 -6.30 16.40
C PRO A 20 5.15 -5.36 15.19
N LEU A 21 6.26 -5.36 14.45
CA LEU A 21 6.40 -4.56 13.22
C LEU A 21 5.44 -5.04 12.11
N CYS A 22 5.28 -6.36 11.96
CA CYS A 22 4.29 -6.94 11.07
C CYS A 22 2.86 -6.59 11.50
N ALA A 23 2.56 -6.62 12.81
CA ALA A 23 1.27 -6.21 13.34
C ALA A 23 0.98 -4.72 13.08
N ALA A 24 1.99 -3.84 13.25
CA ALA A 24 1.86 -2.42 12.93
C ALA A 24 1.60 -2.21 11.43
N HIS A 25 2.29 -2.94 10.55
CA HIS A 25 2.08 -2.85 9.11
C HIS A 25 0.73 -3.41 8.68
N PHE A 26 0.26 -4.49 9.30
CA PHE A 26 -1.10 -5.01 9.13
C PHE A 26 -2.14 -3.94 9.45
N VAL A 27 -2.02 -3.27 10.61
CA VAL A 27 -2.96 -2.23 11.03
C VAL A 27 -2.91 -1.01 10.10
N SER A 28 -1.73 -0.61 9.63
CA SER A 28 -1.63 0.52 8.69
C SER A 28 -2.44 0.28 7.42
N HIS A 29 -2.33 -0.90 6.85
CA HIS A 29 -3.10 -1.29 5.65
C HIS A 29 -4.59 -1.51 5.94
N TYR A 30 -4.92 -2.03 7.13
CA TYR A 30 -6.31 -2.12 7.58
C TYR A 30 -6.96 -0.73 7.66
N PHE A 31 -6.25 0.26 8.19
CA PHE A 31 -6.68 1.65 8.25
C PHE A 31 -6.84 2.29 6.87
N MET A 32 -5.96 1.99 5.92
CA MET A 32 -6.06 2.52 4.56
C MET A 32 -7.34 2.07 3.83
N ILE A 33 -7.87 0.89 4.17
CA ILE A 33 -9.07 0.32 3.53
C ILE A 33 -10.35 0.64 4.31
N ILE A 34 -10.28 1.27 5.49
CA ILE A 34 -11.42 1.43 6.41
C ILE A 34 -12.65 2.08 5.77
N LEU A 35 -12.45 3.02 4.85
CA LEU A 35 -13.54 3.74 4.21
C LEU A 35 -14.28 2.90 3.16
N ALA A 36 -13.56 2.16 2.34
CA ALA A 36 -14.11 1.47 1.17
C ALA A 36 -15.34 0.57 1.46
N PRO A 37 -15.31 -0.35 2.45
CA PRO A 37 -16.46 -1.19 2.75
C PRO A 37 -17.61 -0.44 3.44
N LEU A 38 -17.34 0.71 4.04
CA LEU A 38 -18.30 1.46 4.84
C LEU A 38 -18.87 2.69 4.10
N PHE A 39 -18.48 2.89 2.86
CA PHE A 39 -18.74 4.11 2.08
C PHE A 39 -20.23 4.46 1.99
N VAL A 40 -21.09 3.47 1.71
CA VAL A 40 -22.55 3.66 1.58
C VAL A 40 -23.15 4.16 2.88
N PHE A 41 -22.76 3.55 4.01
CA PHE A 41 -23.30 3.85 5.33
C PHE A 41 -22.88 5.25 5.81
N ILE A 42 -21.61 5.62 5.60
CA ILE A 42 -21.07 6.92 5.99
C ILE A 42 -21.70 8.02 5.15
N ARG A 43 -21.84 7.78 3.83
CA ARG A 43 -22.49 8.71 2.92
C ARG A 43 -23.94 8.99 3.32
N ALA A 44 -24.69 7.94 3.63
CA ALA A 44 -26.08 8.05 4.05
C ALA A 44 -26.26 8.80 5.37
N ASP A 45 -25.38 8.54 6.35
CA ASP A 45 -25.45 9.15 7.68
C ASP A 45 -25.10 10.64 7.68
N TYR A 46 -24.09 11.06 6.90
CA TYR A 46 -23.72 12.47 6.76
C TYR A 46 -24.53 13.24 5.71
N GLY A 47 -25.23 12.56 4.80
CA GLY A 47 -25.95 13.18 3.68
C GLY A 47 -25.03 13.86 2.67
N VAL A 48 -23.81 13.37 2.49
CA VAL A 48 -22.78 13.96 1.63
C VAL A 48 -22.68 13.25 0.28
N SER A 49 -21.98 13.86 -0.69
CA SER A 49 -21.71 13.26 -1.99
C SER A 49 -20.59 12.22 -1.92
N TYR A 50 -20.40 11.45 -2.99
CA TYR A 50 -19.24 10.54 -3.13
C TYR A 50 -17.94 11.34 -3.22
N THR A 51 -17.97 12.49 -3.89
CA THR A 51 -16.83 13.41 -3.97
C THR A 51 -16.42 13.95 -2.61
N ASP A 52 -17.37 14.29 -1.75
CA ASP A 52 -17.06 14.71 -0.37
C ASP A 52 -16.36 13.60 0.40
N LEU A 53 -16.83 12.35 0.35
CA LEU A 53 -16.12 11.24 0.99
C LEU A 53 -14.76 10.97 0.37
N ALA A 54 -14.63 11.12 -0.96
CA ALA A 54 -13.36 11.03 -1.65
C ALA A 54 -12.35 12.08 -1.17
N LEU A 55 -12.84 13.29 -0.78
CA LEU A 55 -12.01 14.34 -0.20
C LEU A 55 -11.29 13.87 1.08
N ALA A 56 -11.94 13.11 1.94
CA ALA A 56 -11.29 12.55 3.14
C ALA A 56 -10.08 11.68 2.79
N LEU A 57 -10.22 10.79 1.79
CA LEU A 57 -9.10 9.98 1.29
C LEU A 57 -8.02 10.82 0.61
N THR A 58 -8.41 11.82 -0.16
CA THR A 58 -7.47 12.73 -0.80
C THR A 58 -6.64 13.48 0.23
N VAL A 59 -7.28 14.01 1.28
CA VAL A 59 -6.59 14.68 2.39
C VAL A 59 -5.63 13.73 3.11
N PHE A 60 -6.05 12.50 3.40
CA PHE A 60 -5.17 11.45 3.96
C PHE A 60 -3.93 11.24 3.09
N ASN A 61 -4.12 11.06 1.78
CA ASN A 61 -3.02 10.78 0.85
C ASN A 61 -2.10 11.99 0.65
N VAL A 62 -2.64 13.21 0.57
CA VAL A 62 -1.85 14.45 0.46
C VAL A 62 -0.95 14.64 1.68
N VAL A 63 -1.51 14.52 2.87
CA VAL A 63 -0.76 14.66 4.13
C VAL A 63 0.30 13.57 4.24
N SER A 64 -0.08 12.32 3.94
CA SER A 64 0.83 11.19 3.95
C SER A 64 2.00 11.39 2.97
N ALA A 65 1.74 11.77 1.73
CA ALA A 65 2.75 12.00 0.72
C ALA A 65 3.69 13.18 1.06
N ALA A 66 3.13 14.31 1.48
CA ALA A 66 3.89 15.52 1.79
C ALA A 66 4.84 15.35 2.99
N LEU A 67 4.39 14.58 3.99
CA LEU A 67 5.11 14.45 5.26
C LEU A 67 5.90 13.15 5.41
N GLN A 68 5.87 12.24 4.43
CA GLN A 68 6.62 10.98 4.50
C GLN A 68 8.13 11.19 4.53
N THR A 69 8.66 12.13 3.75
CA THR A 69 10.09 12.48 3.78
C THR A 69 10.49 13.15 5.10
N PRO A 70 9.79 14.18 5.61
CA PRO A 70 10.00 14.71 6.95
C PRO A 70 9.96 13.63 8.06
N ALA A 71 9.04 12.67 7.97
CA ALA A 71 8.97 11.57 8.92
C ALA A 71 10.23 10.69 8.90
N GLY A 72 10.86 10.50 7.73
CA GLY A 72 12.14 9.82 7.58
C GLY A 72 13.26 10.54 8.35
N PHE A 73 13.36 11.87 8.22
CA PHE A 73 14.32 12.66 9.03
C PHE A 73 14.03 12.56 10.53
N LEU A 74 12.75 12.52 10.91
CA LEU A 74 12.37 12.37 12.31
C LEU A 74 12.79 11.00 12.87
N VAL A 75 12.69 9.93 12.06
CA VAL A 75 13.21 8.59 12.41
C VAL A 75 14.70 8.64 12.74
N ASP A 76 15.48 9.36 11.94
CA ASP A 76 16.92 9.50 12.18
C ASP A 76 17.26 10.31 13.44
N HIS A 77 16.39 11.27 13.82
CA HIS A 77 16.64 12.16 14.95
C HIS A 77 16.18 11.61 16.29
N ILE A 78 14.94 11.10 16.36
CA ILE A 78 14.32 10.67 17.64
C ILE A 78 14.16 9.15 17.75
N GLY A 79 14.55 8.42 16.70
CA GLY A 79 14.52 6.96 16.64
C GLY A 79 13.24 6.38 16.04
N ALA A 80 13.42 5.32 15.27
CA ALA A 80 12.36 4.68 14.48
C ALA A 80 11.21 4.12 15.33
N ARG A 81 11.52 3.59 16.53
CA ARG A 81 10.51 3.03 17.44
C ARG A 81 9.49 4.08 17.88
N LEU A 82 9.98 5.24 18.35
CA LEU A 82 9.11 6.30 18.85
C LEU A 82 8.24 6.87 17.73
N VAL A 83 8.80 7.07 16.54
CA VAL A 83 8.07 7.53 15.36
C VAL A 83 6.99 6.54 14.93
N LEU A 84 7.28 5.23 14.94
CA LEU A 84 6.30 4.19 14.64
C LEU A 84 5.15 4.20 15.64
N MET A 85 5.45 4.22 16.94
CA MET A 85 4.45 4.25 18.00
C MET A 85 3.56 5.50 17.91
N ALA A 86 4.16 6.67 17.64
CA ALA A 86 3.41 7.90 17.41
C ALA A 86 2.48 7.79 16.19
N GLY A 87 2.96 7.19 15.08
CA GLY A 87 2.14 6.93 13.90
C GLY A 87 0.95 6.01 14.15
N VAL A 88 1.17 4.89 14.86
CA VAL A 88 0.07 3.99 15.27
C VAL A 88 -0.90 4.71 16.20
N ALA A 89 -0.42 5.47 17.18
CA ALA A 89 -1.26 6.24 18.11
C ALA A 89 -2.12 7.28 17.38
N LEU A 90 -1.53 8.04 16.45
CA LEU A 90 -2.25 9.04 15.65
C LEU A 90 -3.37 8.41 14.82
N GLY A 91 -3.10 7.31 14.11
CA GLY A 91 -4.12 6.59 13.36
C GLY A 91 -5.23 6.03 14.26
N THR A 92 -4.86 5.46 15.41
CA THR A 92 -5.79 4.93 16.41
C THR A 92 -6.72 6.03 16.95
N VAL A 93 -6.16 7.15 17.38
CA VAL A 93 -6.94 8.29 17.89
C VAL A 93 -7.82 8.88 16.81
N ALA A 94 -7.29 9.04 15.60
CA ALA A 94 -8.04 9.57 14.47
C ALA A 94 -9.32 8.77 14.19
N PHE A 95 -9.20 7.44 14.08
CA PHE A 95 -10.37 6.61 13.81
C PHE A 95 -11.29 6.44 15.02
N ALA A 96 -10.77 6.47 16.25
CA ALA A 96 -11.61 6.54 17.44
C ALA A 96 -12.48 7.81 17.44
N VAL A 97 -11.87 8.98 17.20
CA VAL A 97 -12.58 10.28 17.17
C VAL A 97 -13.58 10.32 16.00
N ALA A 98 -13.18 9.86 14.79
CA ALA A 98 -14.06 9.77 13.64
C ALA A 98 -15.27 8.86 13.88
N GLY A 99 -15.11 7.81 14.70
CA GLY A 99 -16.20 6.91 15.09
C GLY A 99 -17.18 7.49 16.13
N VAL A 100 -16.75 8.41 16.99
CA VAL A 100 -17.60 8.93 18.08
C VAL A 100 -18.13 10.33 17.84
N VAL A 101 -17.45 11.17 17.05
CA VAL A 101 -17.85 12.56 16.82
C VAL A 101 -18.76 12.67 15.60
N HIS A 102 -19.96 13.23 15.78
CA HIS A 102 -20.98 13.39 14.73
C HIS A 102 -20.76 14.69 13.93
N SER A 103 -19.62 14.79 13.22
CA SER A 103 -19.30 15.95 12.39
C SER A 103 -18.49 15.53 11.19
N TYR A 104 -19.00 15.80 9.99
CA TYR A 104 -18.27 15.53 8.74
C TYR A 104 -16.94 16.30 8.66
N ALA A 105 -16.91 17.55 9.12
CA ALA A 105 -15.67 18.33 9.13
C ALA A 105 -14.61 17.71 10.05
N VAL A 106 -15.01 17.20 11.22
CA VAL A 106 -14.13 16.46 12.12
C VAL A 106 -13.70 15.13 11.47
N PHE A 107 -14.61 14.44 10.80
CA PHE A 107 -14.30 13.22 10.07
C PHE A 107 -13.17 13.45 9.05
N VAL A 108 -13.28 14.48 8.18
CA VAL A 108 -12.23 14.84 7.22
C VAL A 108 -10.93 15.24 7.92
N ALA A 109 -11.00 16.02 8.98
CA ALA A 109 -9.81 16.42 9.76
C ALA A 109 -9.11 15.19 10.37
N MET A 110 -9.86 14.18 10.82
CA MET A 110 -9.30 12.95 11.36
C MET A 110 -8.63 12.09 10.28
N PHE A 111 -9.07 12.14 9.03
CA PHE A 111 -8.34 11.55 7.91
C PHE A 111 -7.00 12.25 7.65
N ALA A 112 -6.91 13.58 7.85
CA ALA A 112 -5.61 14.28 7.83
C ALA A 112 -4.68 13.78 8.95
N VAL A 113 -5.19 13.61 10.16
CA VAL A 113 -4.43 13.10 11.32
C VAL A 113 -3.99 11.64 11.08
N ALA A 114 -4.88 10.81 10.52
CA ALA A 114 -4.55 9.44 10.14
C ALA A 114 -3.48 9.41 9.02
N GLY A 115 -3.55 10.32 8.04
CA GLY A 115 -2.53 10.51 7.00
C GLY A 115 -1.18 10.89 7.59
N LEU A 116 -1.14 11.79 8.58
CA LEU A 116 0.07 12.10 9.33
C LEU A 116 0.62 10.86 10.03
N GLY A 117 -0.22 10.08 10.72
CA GLY A 117 0.18 8.79 11.32
C GLY A 117 0.75 7.81 10.30
N ASN A 118 0.17 7.77 9.09
CA ASN A 118 0.60 6.87 8.02
C ASN A 118 2.04 7.13 7.53
N THR A 119 2.54 8.36 7.64
CA THR A 119 3.90 8.73 7.22
C THR A 119 4.99 7.95 7.96
N ALA A 120 4.70 7.53 9.18
CA ALA A 120 5.67 6.89 10.08
C ALA A 120 6.00 5.45 9.69
N TYR A 121 5.04 4.71 9.12
CA TYR A 121 5.15 3.25 8.99
C TYR A 121 6.31 2.79 8.11
N HIS A 122 6.44 3.32 6.88
CA HIS A 122 7.47 2.87 5.96
C HIS A 122 8.88 3.21 6.47
N PRO A 123 9.24 4.49 6.76
CA PRO A 123 10.59 4.80 7.17
C PRO A 123 10.98 4.11 8.49
N ALA A 124 10.07 4.04 9.47
CA ALA A 124 10.35 3.41 10.74
C ALA A 124 10.47 1.89 10.63
N ASN A 125 9.54 1.22 9.94
CA ASN A 125 9.57 -0.23 9.79
C ASN A 125 10.82 -0.70 9.03
N TYR A 126 11.16 -0.05 7.91
CA TYR A 126 12.35 -0.43 7.14
C TYR A 126 13.65 -0.17 7.93
N SER A 127 13.73 0.91 8.69
CA SER A 127 14.87 1.20 9.58
C SER A 127 15.02 0.09 10.63
N LEU A 128 13.94 -0.24 11.34
CA LEU A 128 13.94 -1.27 12.40
C LEU A 128 14.25 -2.66 11.85
N LEU A 129 13.59 -3.06 10.76
CA LEU A 129 13.81 -4.38 10.14
C LEU A 129 15.25 -4.50 9.63
N SER A 130 15.81 -3.46 9.00
CA SER A 130 17.19 -3.47 8.51
C SER A 130 18.20 -3.57 9.64
N HIS A 131 17.90 -2.96 10.81
CA HIS A 131 18.79 -2.95 11.96
C HIS A 131 18.80 -4.28 12.72
N TYR A 132 17.62 -4.90 12.90
CA TYR A 132 17.48 -6.09 13.76
C TYR A 132 17.47 -7.42 13.00
N THR A 133 17.52 -7.40 11.66
CA THR A 133 17.52 -8.62 10.86
C THR A 133 18.90 -8.92 10.27
N PRO A 134 19.44 -10.13 10.44
CA PRO A 134 20.67 -10.54 9.80
C PRO A 134 20.59 -10.45 8.28
N ALA A 135 21.69 -10.04 7.63
CA ALA A 135 21.73 -9.78 6.18
C ALA A 135 21.29 -10.98 5.32
N ASN A 136 21.54 -12.22 5.78
CA ASN A 136 21.14 -13.44 5.08
C ASN A 136 19.64 -13.76 5.16
N ARG A 137 18.87 -13.08 6.04
CA ARG A 137 17.43 -13.27 6.25
C ARG A 137 16.58 -12.06 5.91
N ILE A 138 17.19 -10.91 5.65
CA ILE A 138 16.49 -9.63 5.49
C ILE A 138 15.44 -9.70 4.36
N GLY A 139 15.73 -10.38 3.24
CA GLY A 139 14.78 -10.55 2.15
C GLY A 139 13.54 -11.35 2.57
N GLN A 140 13.72 -12.41 3.36
CA GLN A 140 12.61 -13.20 3.89
C GLN A 140 11.74 -12.37 4.84
N ILE A 141 12.36 -11.62 5.75
CA ILE A 141 11.66 -10.79 6.73
C ILE A 141 10.90 -9.65 6.04
N PHE A 142 11.49 -8.99 5.05
CA PHE A 142 10.78 -7.98 4.26
C PHE A 142 9.57 -8.57 3.52
N SER A 143 9.68 -9.79 3.00
CA SER A 143 8.53 -10.47 2.35
C SER A 143 7.40 -10.74 3.34
N ILE A 144 7.72 -11.22 4.55
CA ILE A 144 6.73 -11.46 5.61
C ILE A 144 6.08 -10.13 6.05
N HIS A 145 6.88 -9.08 6.21
CA HIS A 145 6.38 -7.75 6.54
C HIS A 145 5.44 -7.20 5.46
N THR A 146 5.81 -7.30 4.19
CA THR A 146 4.95 -6.89 3.06
C THR A 146 3.66 -7.70 3.03
N PHE A 147 3.75 -9.02 3.19
CA PHE A 147 2.58 -9.88 3.26
C PHE A 147 1.64 -9.49 4.41
N SER A 148 2.18 -9.12 5.58
CA SER A 148 1.35 -8.70 6.72
C SER A 148 0.51 -7.46 6.40
N GLY A 149 1.06 -6.47 5.69
CA GLY A 149 0.31 -5.30 5.22
C GLY A 149 -0.82 -5.70 4.28
N ILE A 150 -0.54 -6.50 3.25
CA ILE A 150 -1.55 -6.97 2.30
C ILE A 150 -2.65 -7.79 3.02
N ALA A 151 -2.27 -8.61 3.99
CA ALA A 151 -3.23 -9.36 4.82
C ALA A 151 -4.16 -8.42 5.61
N GLY A 152 -3.66 -7.28 6.09
CA GLY A 152 -4.49 -6.24 6.72
C GLY A 152 -5.56 -5.71 5.77
N SER A 153 -5.19 -5.39 4.52
CA SER A 153 -6.14 -4.98 3.48
C SER A 153 -7.15 -6.07 3.14
N ALA A 154 -6.72 -7.35 3.11
CA ALA A 154 -7.60 -8.47 2.77
C ALA A 154 -8.64 -8.76 3.86
N VAL A 155 -8.28 -8.62 5.12
CA VAL A 155 -9.16 -8.90 6.28
C VAL A 155 -10.13 -7.73 6.55
N ALA A 156 -9.73 -6.49 6.22
CA ALA A 156 -10.49 -5.29 6.56
C ALA A 156 -11.95 -5.32 6.04
N PRO A 157 -12.27 -5.62 4.78
CA PRO A 157 -13.65 -5.53 4.31
C PRO A 157 -14.60 -6.46 5.05
N ALA A 158 -14.21 -7.72 5.26
CA ALA A 158 -15.04 -8.71 5.92
C ALA A 158 -15.29 -8.35 7.41
N THR A 159 -14.24 -7.95 8.13
CA THR A 159 -14.36 -7.62 9.56
C THR A 159 -15.06 -6.28 9.79
N LEU A 160 -14.83 -5.28 8.93
CA LEU A 160 -15.50 -3.98 9.02
C LEU A 160 -17.01 -4.11 8.76
N ILE A 161 -17.43 -4.92 7.77
CA ILE A 161 -18.84 -5.19 7.51
C ILE A 161 -19.47 -5.99 8.65
N ALA A 162 -18.76 -6.97 9.20
CA ALA A 162 -19.25 -7.70 10.36
C ALA A 162 -19.46 -6.78 11.58
N MET A 163 -18.52 -5.87 11.86
CA MET A 163 -18.71 -4.88 12.92
C MET A 163 -19.82 -3.89 12.59
N GLN A 164 -19.93 -3.46 11.33
CA GLN A 164 -20.98 -2.55 10.88
C GLN A 164 -22.39 -3.13 11.08
N SER A 165 -22.58 -4.42 10.80
CA SER A 165 -23.89 -5.06 10.93
C SER A 165 -24.41 -5.15 12.37
N HIS A 166 -23.53 -5.14 13.38
CA HIS A 166 -23.87 -5.20 14.80
C HIS A 166 -23.83 -3.84 15.50
N PHE A 167 -22.89 -2.96 15.12
CA PHE A 167 -22.58 -1.74 15.85
C PHE A 167 -22.66 -0.47 14.99
N GLY A 168 -23.11 -0.59 13.72
CA GLY A 168 -23.07 0.49 12.75
C GLY A 168 -21.64 0.84 12.30
N TRP A 169 -21.52 1.71 11.28
CA TRP A 169 -20.22 2.09 10.73
C TRP A 169 -19.31 2.80 11.76
N ARG A 170 -19.92 3.53 12.71
CA ARG A 170 -19.19 4.21 13.79
C ARG A 170 -18.55 3.18 14.73
N GLY A 171 -19.30 2.14 15.07
CA GLY A 171 -18.77 1.01 15.84
C GLY A 171 -17.63 0.27 15.13
N ALA A 172 -17.69 0.16 13.79
CA ALA A 172 -16.60 -0.41 12.99
C ALA A 172 -15.32 0.44 13.07
N PHE A 173 -15.44 1.78 13.05
CA PHE A 173 -14.31 2.71 13.24
C PHE A 173 -13.70 2.58 14.64
N VAL A 174 -14.55 2.50 15.68
CA VAL A 174 -14.08 2.27 17.06
C VAL A 174 -13.42 0.90 17.18
N GLY A 175 -13.96 -0.14 16.55
CA GLY A 175 -13.36 -1.48 16.50
C GLY A 175 -11.99 -1.48 15.83
N ALA A 176 -11.83 -0.74 14.73
CA ALA A 176 -10.54 -0.53 14.09
C ALA A 176 -9.55 0.21 15.00
N ALA A 177 -10.02 1.23 15.73
CA ALA A 177 -9.21 1.93 16.71
C ALA A 177 -8.78 1.02 17.89
N ILE A 178 -9.65 0.12 18.35
CA ILE A 178 -9.30 -0.88 19.38
C ILE A 178 -8.18 -1.79 18.85
N LEU A 179 -8.27 -2.25 17.60
CA LEU A 179 -7.20 -3.03 16.96
C LEU A 179 -5.88 -2.26 16.95
N GLY A 180 -5.91 -0.97 16.59
CA GLY A 180 -4.75 -0.09 16.64
C GLY A 180 -4.17 0.07 18.04
N ALA A 181 -5.03 0.23 19.05
CA ALA A 181 -4.64 0.31 20.47
C ALA A 181 -3.98 -0.98 20.97
N LEU A 182 -4.48 -2.16 20.56
CA LEU A 182 -3.88 -3.45 20.89
C LEU A 182 -2.49 -3.59 20.28
N VAL A 183 -2.30 -3.14 19.03
CA VAL A 183 -0.98 -3.15 18.38
C VAL A 183 -0.04 -2.13 19.02
N LEU A 184 -0.54 -0.96 19.42
CA LEU A 184 0.27 0.02 20.16
C LEU A 184 0.71 -0.56 21.53
N ALA A 185 -0.19 -1.23 22.24
CA ALA A 185 0.14 -1.94 23.48
C ALA A 185 1.19 -3.04 23.23
N LEU A 186 1.05 -3.82 22.16
CA LEU A 186 2.03 -4.82 21.75
C LEU A 186 3.42 -4.20 21.52
N LEU A 187 3.50 -3.06 20.82
CA LEU A 187 4.74 -2.31 20.58
C LEU A 187 5.36 -1.78 21.88
N LEU A 188 4.52 -1.36 22.84
CA LEU A 188 4.98 -0.84 24.12
C LEU A 188 5.54 -1.95 25.04
N PHE A 189 4.85 -3.10 25.13
CA PHE A 189 5.16 -4.14 26.11
C PHE A 189 6.14 -5.21 25.62
N GLN A 190 6.18 -5.50 24.31
CA GLN A 190 7.05 -6.56 23.79
C GLN A 190 8.41 -6.08 23.30
N TRP A 191 8.66 -4.78 23.29
CA TRP A 191 9.94 -4.26 22.85
C TRP A 191 11.02 -4.48 23.92
N PRO A 192 12.07 -5.29 23.68
CA PRO A 192 13.10 -5.52 24.66
C PRO A 192 13.85 -4.22 24.97
N ALA A 193 13.98 -3.84 26.24
CA ALA A 193 14.74 -2.68 26.66
C ALA A 193 16.22 -2.71 26.15
N GLN A 194 16.77 -3.90 25.95
CA GLN A 194 18.10 -4.14 25.38
C GLN A 194 18.22 -3.71 23.89
N ALA A 195 17.13 -3.67 23.15
CA ALA A 195 17.13 -3.20 21.76
C ALA A 195 17.35 -1.69 21.66
N GLU A 196 16.93 -0.93 22.64
CA GLU A 196 17.15 0.52 22.73
C GLU A 196 18.64 0.88 22.95
N LEU A 197 19.33 0.11 23.79
CA LEU A 197 20.75 0.26 24.06
C LEU A 197 21.63 -0.07 22.85
N ALA A 198 21.21 -1.03 22.02
CA ALA A 198 21.89 -1.38 20.78
C ALA A 198 21.76 -0.26 19.74
N THR A 199 20.58 0.38 19.66
CA THR A 199 20.32 1.51 18.75
C THR A 199 21.18 2.72 19.12
N GLN A 200 21.29 3.05 20.40
CA GLN A 200 22.14 4.15 20.88
C GLN A 200 23.63 3.91 20.61
N LYS A 201 24.11 2.67 20.75
CA LYS A 201 25.51 2.33 20.45
C LYS A 201 25.84 2.45 18.94
N HIS A 202 24.89 2.21 18.05
CA HIS A 202 25.11 2.36 16.60
C HIS A 202 25.07 3.82 16.14
N HIS A 203 24.27 4.67 16.75
CA HIS A 203 24.32 6.11 16.50
C HIS A 203 25.61 6.77 17.07
N ALA A 204 26.24 6.13 18.08
CA ALA A 204 27.51 6.55 18.64
C ALA A 204 28.76 5.91 17.97
N ALA A 205 28.56 4.87 17.13
CA ALA A 205 29.64 4.36 16.30
C ALA A 205 29.99 5.43 15.24
N PRO A 206 31.27 5.79 15.07
CA PRO A 206 31.66 6.66 13.96
C PRO A 206 31.07 6.04 12.69
N LYS A 207 30.37 6.84 11.87
CA LYS A 207 30.08 6.47 10.49
C LYS A 207 31.33 5.82 9.96
N ALA A 208 31.31 4.52 9.65
CA ALA A 208 32.42 3.90 8.94
C ALA A 208 32.74 4.85 7.82
N ALA A 209 33.98 5.33 7.78
CA ALA A 209 34.41 6.31 6.80
C ALA A 209 33.90 5.77 5.45
N ASP A 210 32.86 6.39 4.93
CA ASP A 210 32.53 6.24 3.53
C ASP A 210 33.87 6.57 2.87
N ASN A 211 34.43 5.57 2.19
CA ASN A 211 35.49 5.83 1.26
C ASN A 211 34.96 6.84 0.27
N GLU A 212 35.10 8.12 0.58
CA GLU A 212 34.95 9.23 -0.35
C GLU A 212 36.05 9.19 -1.42
N GLY A 213 36.42 8.01 -1.84
CA GLY A 213 37.25 7.71 -2.96
C GLY A 213 36.39 7.35 -4.15
N ASN A 214 36.10 8.35 -5.00
CA ASN A 214 35.50 8.16 -6.34
C ASN A 214 34.06 7.63 -6.39
N ALA A 215 33.09 8.28 -5.74
CA ALA A 215 31.74 8.29 -6.29
C ALA A 215 31.81 9.02 -7.66
N PRO A 216 31.48 8.37 -8.78
CA PRO A 216 31.54 9.04 -10.08
C PRO A 216 30.65 10.29 -10.02
N GLU A 217 31.16 11.41 -10.54
CA GLU A 217 30.53 12.74 -10.63
C GLU A 217 29.10 12.71 -11.24
N HIS A 218 28.72 11.59 -11.87
CA HIS A 218 27.37 11.28 -12.34
C HIS A 218 26.33 11.05 -11.22
N ALA A 219 26.73 10.87 -9.96
CA ALA A 219 25.81 10.59 -8.85
C ALA A 219 24.92 11.79 -8.46
N SER A 220 25.26 13.02 -8.87
CA SER A 220 24.56 14.27 -8.53
C SER A 220 23.54 14.73 -9.59
N ASN A 221 23.48 14.09 -10.78
CA ASN A 221 22.70 14.62 -11.87
C ASN A 221 21.19 14.25 -11.75
N TRP A 222 20.39 15.16 -11.16
CA TRP A 222 18.93 15.02 -11.07
C TRP A 222 18.25 14.88 -12.47
N ARG A 223 18.90 15.35 -13.55
CA ARG A 223 18.42 15.21 -14.93
C ARG A 223 18.27 13.75 -15.34
N MET A 224 19.02 12.84 -14.72
CA MET A 224 18.87 11.40 -14.91
C MET A 224 17.43 10.93 -14.59
N LEU A 225 16.78 11.50 -13.56
CA LEU A 225 15.42 11.15 -13.18
C LEU A 225 14.39 11.51 -14.26
N LEU A 226 14.72 12.48 -15.12
CA LEU A 226 13.88 12.89 -16.25
C LEU A 226 14.17 12.09 -17.52
N SER A 227 15.02 11.07 -17.46
CA SER A 227 15.25 10.20 -18.63
C SER A 227 13.96 9.44 -19.00
N PRO A 228 13.70 9.23 -20.32
CA PRO A 228 12.45 8.63 -20.76
C PRO A 228 12.11 7.28 -20.09
N PRO A 229 13.05 6.34 -19.88
CA PRO A 229 12.74 5.08 -19.21
C PRO A 229 12.30 5.26 -17.76
N ILE A 230 12.87 6.23 -17.02
CA ILE A 230 12.52 6.49 -15.61
C ILE A 230 11.17 7.19 -15.53
N VAL A 231 10.90 8.19 -16.40
CA VAL A 231 9.61 8.87 -16.47
C VAL A 231 8.49 7.92 -16.89
N LEU A 232 8.72 6.98 -17.80
CA LEU A 232 7.75 5.93 -18.14
C LEU A 232 7.41 5.04 -16.95
N ASN A 233 8.41 4.71 -16.11
CA ASN A 233 8.14 3.97 -14.87
C ASN A 233 7.37 4.82 -13.85
N LEU A 234 7.65 6.12 -13.71
CA LEU A 234 6.83 7.02 -12.88
C LEU A 234 5.37 7.01 -13.38
N GLY A 235 5.15 7.17 -14.68
CA GLY A 235 3.82 7.10 -15.29
C GLY A 235 3.12 5.76 -15.03
N PHE A 236 3.86 4.65 -15.09
CA PHE A 236 3.35 3.33 -14.73
C PHE A 236 2.82 3.30 -13.28
N PHE A 237 3.57 3.86 -12.32
CA PHE A 237 3.16 3.88 -10.91
C PHE A 237 1.94 4.78 -10.67
N VAL A 238 1.83 5.91 -11.37
CA VAL A 238 0.63 6.76 -11.35
C VAL A 238 -0.59 5.98 -11.86
N LEU A 239 -0.47 5.36 -13.03
CA LEU A 239 -1.58 4.64 -13.66
C LEU A 239 -2.04 3.43 -12.85
N ILE A 240 -1.11 2.63 -12.31
CA ILE A 240 -1.47 1.46 -11.50
C ILE A 240 -2.11 1.88 -10.17
N SER A 241 -1.73 3.04 -9.63
CA SER A 241 -2.37 3.61 -8.45
C SER A 241 -3.79 4.10 -8.75
N ILE A 242 -4.01 4.76 -9.90
CA ILE A 242 -5.36 5.14 -10.35
C ILE A 242 -6.20 3.88 -10.58
N MET A 243 -5.66 2.85 -11.24
CA MET A 243 -6.33 1.55 -11.40
C MET A 243 -6.76 0.96 -10.06
N GLY A 244 -5.89 1.00 -9.05
CA GLY A 244 -6.15 0.51 -7.69
C GLY A 244 -7.21 1.33 -6.94
N GLY A 245 -7.44 2.57 -7.30
CA GLY A 245 -8.49 3.43 -6.75
C GLY A 245 -9.90 2.87 -6.93
N LEU A 246 -10.12 1.99 -7.93
CA LEU A 246 -11.34 1.20 -8.07
C LEU A 246 -11.73 0.50 -6.77
N ASN A 247 -10.78 -0.04 -6.02
CA ASN A 247 -11.07 -0.82 -4.81
C ASN A 247 -11.85 0.00 -3.76
N THR A 248 -11.66 1.32 -3.72
CA THR A 248 -12.41 2.21 -2.83
C THR A 248 -13.87 2.34 -3.25
N PHE A 249 -14.14 2.33 -4.55
CA PHE A 249 -15.48 2.55 -5.10
C PHE A 249 -16.17 1.27 -5.57
N LEU A 250 -15.50 0.12 -5.51
CA LEU A 250 -15.99 -1.16 -6.02
C LEU A 250 -17.38 -1.51 -5.48
N VAL A 251 -17.56 -1.41 -4.17
CA VAL A 251 -18.81 -1.77 -3.49
C VAL A 251 -19.96 -0.89 -3.96
N VAL A 252 -19.75 0.42 -3.95
CA VAL A 252 -20.78 1.39 -4.35
C VAL A 252 -21.07 1.33 -5.86
N ALA A 253 -20.05 1.10 -6.68
CA ALA A 253 -20.21 1.00 -8.13
C ALA A 253 -20.97 -0.29 -8.54
N LEU A 254 -20.68 -1.44 -7.92
CA LEU A 254 -21.40 -2.68 -8.14
C LEU A 254 -22.87 -2.59 -7.66
N SER A 255 -23.10 -1.96 -6.52
CA SER A 255 -24.45 -1.72 -6.01
C SER A 255 -25.25 -0.82 -6.95
N ALA A 256 -24.65 0.28 -7.43
CA ALA A 256 -25.30 1.21 -8.35
C ALA A 256 -25.57 0.61 -9.74
N LEU A 257 -24.67 -0.24 -10.27
CA LEU A 257 -24.81 -0.84 -11.59
C LEU A 257 -25.81 -1.99 -11.63
N TYR A 258 -25.76 -2.87 -10.63
CA TYR A 258 -26.39 -4.19 -10.69
C TYR A 258 -27.29 -4.47 -9.49
N GLY A 259 -27.45 -3.53 -8.55
CA GLY A 259 -28.15 -3.77 -7.29
C GLY A 259 -27.46 -4.84 -6.44
N THR A 260 -26.15 -5.02 -6.61
CA THR A 260 -25.38 -6.05 -5.88
C THR A 260 -25.51 -5.81 -4.37
N PRO A 261 -25.92 -6.83 -3.59
CA PRO A 261 -25.96 -6.71 -2.14
C PRO A 261 -24.59 -6.34 -1.56
N GLU A 262 -24.56 -5.45 -0.57
CA GLU A 262 -23.31 -4.94 0.01
C GLU A 262 -22.41 -6.05 0.57
N THR A 263 -23.00 -7.09 1.14
CA THR A 263 -22.26 -8.27 1.63
C THR A 263 -21.52 -8.99 0.50
N LEU A 264 -22.15 -9.16 -0.66
CA LEU A 264 -21.54 -9.79 -1.83
C LEU A 264 -20.46 -8.87 -2.45
N ALA A 265 -20.72 -7.57 -2.55
CA ALA A 265 -19.76 -6.60 -3.08
C ALA A 265 -18.51 -6.48 -2.18
N ASN A 266 -18.68 -6.52 -0.86
CA ASN A 266 -17.56 -6.59 0.08
C ASN A 266 -16.84 -7.96 0.05
N GLY A 267 -17.56 -9.05 -0.24
CA GLY A 267 -16.97 -10.35 -0.55
C GLY A 267 -16.06 -10.29 -1.78
N ALA A 268 -16.50 -9.60 -2.83
CA ALA A 268 -15.69 -9.36 -4.04
C ALA A 268 -14.41 -8.53 -3.73
N LEU A 269 -14.53 -7.49 -2.90
CA LEU A 269 -13.39 -6.69 -2.45
C LEU A 269 -12.40 -7.52 -1.62
N THR A 270 -12.90 -8.34 -0.70
CA THR A 270 -12.10 -9.30 0.06
C THR A 270 -11.37 -10.28 -0.86
N ALA A 271 -12.06 -10.80 -1.89
CA ALA A 271 -11.47 -11.70 -2.87
C ALA A 271 -10.33 -11.03 -3.66
N ILE A 272 -10.51 -9.76 -4.08
CA ILE A 272 -9.46 -8.97 -4.74
C ILE A 272 -8.20 -8.92 -3.86
N PHE A 273 -8.30 -8.50 -2.61
CA PHE A 273 -7.13 -8.31 -1.75
C PHE A 273 -6.49 -9.64 -1.35
N THR A 274 -7.29 -10.68 -1.09
CA THR A 274 -6.77 -12.02 -0.76
C THR A 274 -6.00 -12.60 -1.93
N MET A 275 -6.57 -12.53 -3.13
CA MET A 275 -5.93 -13.05 -4.33
C MET A 275 -4.76 -12.18 -4.78
N ASN A 276 -4.77 -10.87 -4.49
CA ASN A 276 -3.61 -10.01 -4.69
C ASN A 276 -2.43 -10.45 -3.82
N ALA A 277 -2.65 -10.77 -2.55
CA ALA A 277 -1.60 -11.29 -1.66
C ALA A 277 -0.99 -12.59 -2.22
N ILE A 278 -1.83 -13.52 -2.68
CA ILE A 278 -1.38 -14.78 -3.33
C ILE A 278 -0.63 -14.44 -4.62
N GLY A 279 -1.14 -13.51 -5.42
CA GLY A 279 -0.52 -13.06 -6.66
C GLY A 279 0.89 -12.50 -6.47
N VAL A 280 1.12 -11.71 -5.41
CA VAL A 280 2.45 -11.19 -5.09
C VAL A 280 3.45 -12.33 -4.81
N LEU A 281 3.03 -13.37 -4.09
CA LEU A 281 3.90 -14.54 -3.83
C LEU A 281 4.23 -15.29 -5.12
N ILE A 282 3.22 -15.55 -5.96
CA ILE A 282 3.40 -16.18 -7.28
C ILE A 282 4.29 -15.31 -8.18
N GLY A 283 4.05 -14.01 -8.20
CA GLY A 283 4.84 -13.04 -8.96
C GLY A 283 6.30 -12.99 -8.54
N GLY A 284 6.58 -13.06 -7.23
CA GLY A 284 7.94 -13.14 -6.69
C GLY A 284 8.68 -14.40 -7.15
N PHE A 285 7.99 -15.56 -7.11
CA PHE A 285 8.52 -16.81 -7.62
C PHE A 285 8.80 -16.76 -9.14
N LEU A 286 7.88 -16.21 -9.93
CA LEU A 286 8.05 -16.01 -11.37
C LEU A 286 9.21 -15.05 -11.66
N ALA A 287 9.29 -13.93 -10.97
CA ALA A 287 10.32 -12.92 -11.16
C ALA A 287 11.74 -13.47 -10.88
N SER A 288 11.87 -14.42 -9.95
CA SER A 288 13.17 -15.08 -9.67
C SER A 288 13.60 -16.08 -10.75
N ARG A 289 12.66 -16.59 -11.57
CA ARG A 289 12.89 -17.65 -12.56
C ARG A 289 12.85 -17.19 -14.02
N THR A 290 12.40 -15.98 -14.30
CA THR A 290 12.32 -15.45 -15.66
C THR A 290 13.10 -14.16 -15.82
N ARG A 291 13.65 -13.95 -17.02
CA ARG A 291 14.19 -12.65 -17.46
C ARG A 291 13.18 -11.81 -18.23
N ARG A 292 11.99 -12.36 -18.51
CA ARG A 292 10.93 -11.70 -19.32
C ARG A 292 9.93 -10.94 -18.44
N HIS A 293 10.44 -10.09 -17.53
CA HIS A 293 9.62 -9.33 -16.58
C HIS A 293 8.55 -8.49 -17.26
N ALA A 294 8.86 -7.88 -18.41
CA ALA A 294 7.91 -7.08 -19.17
C ALA A 294 6.75 -7.90 -19.74
N THR A 295 7.02 -9.12 -20.23
CA THR A 295 5.96 -10.03 -20.71
C THR A 295 5.06 -10.46 -19.56
N VAL A 296 5.64 -10.81 -18.40
CA VAL A 296 4.85 -11.18 -17.22
C VAL A 296 3.97 -9.99 -16.78
N ALA A 297 4.54 -8.78 -16.69
CA ALA A 297 3.79 -7.58 -16.33
C ALA A 297 2.67 -7.28 -17.32
N ALA A 298 2.94 -7.32 -18.63
CA ALA A 298 1.95 -7.04 -19.67
C ALA A 298 0.80 -8.05 -19.69
N LEU A 299 1.09 -9.36 -19.61
CA LEU A 299 0.06 -10.39 -19.57
C LEU A 299 -0.77 -10.31 -18.30
N SER A 300 -0.14 -10.06 -17.16
CA SER A 300 -0.87 -9.91 -15.89
C SER A 300 -1.76 -8.66 -15.89
N LEU A 301 -1.27 -7.53 -16.40
CA LEU A 301 -2.08 -6.31 -16.55
C LEU A 301 -3.24 -6.54 -17.52
N ALA A 302 -3.00 -7.18 -18.66
CA ALA A 302 -4.08 -7.50 -19.61
C ALA A 302 -5.16 -8.36 -18.95
N SER A 303 -4.77 -9.41 -18.22
CA SER A 303 -5.71 -10.29 -17.50
C SER A 303 -6.48 -9.54 -16.40
N ALA A 304 -5.80 -8.70 -15.61
CA ALA A 304 -6.42 -7.87 -14.58
C ALA A 304 -7.40 -6.86 -15.21
N GLY A 305 -6.99 -6.20 -16.30
CA GLY A 305 -7.82 -5.25 -17.03
C GLY A 305 -9.07 -5.88 -17.64
N VAL A 306 -8.94 -7.06 -18.25
CA VAL A 306 -10.09 -7.82 -18.79
C VAL A 306 -11.04 -8.22 -17.66
N ALA A 307 -10.53 -8.75 -16.54
CA ALA A 307 -11.35 -9.11 -15.40
C ALA A 307 -12.12 -7.89 -14.83
N THR A 308 -11.43 -6.74 -14.72
CA THR A 308 -12.04 -5.47 -14.29
C THR A 308 -13.10 -4.99 -15.29
N LEU A 309 -12.83 -5.06 -16.58
CA LEU A 309 -13.77 -4.69 -17.64
C LEU A 309 -15.03 -5.56 -17.58
N LEU A 310 -14.87 -6.86 -17.41
CA LEU A 310 -16.00 -7.79 -17.24
C LEU A 310 -16.86 -7.41 -16.05
N MET A 311 -16.27 -7.09 -14.89
CA MET A 311 -17.03 -6.63 -13.72
C MET A 311 -17.89 -5.40 -13.99
N GLY A 312 -17.47 -4.48 -14.87
CA GLY A 312 -18.20 -3.24 -15.18
C GLY A 312 -19.19 -3.35 -16.35
N THR A 313 -19.12 -4.41 -17.17
CA THR A 313 -19.86 -4.46 -18.44
C THR A 313 -20.94 -5.53 -18.52
N ILE A 314 -20.83 -6.61 -17.78
CA ILE A 314 -21.80 -7.70 -17.78
C ILE A 314 -22.41 -7.89 -16.39
N GLY A 315 -23.73 -8.19 -16.36
CA GLY A 315 -24.40 -8.58 -15.11
C GLY A 315 -23.87 -9.94 -14.62
N HIS A 316 -23.69 -10.08 -13.31
CA HIS A 316 -23.02 -11.24 -12.73
C HIS A 316 -23.92 -12.05 -11.79
N SER A 317 -23.80 -13.37 -11.86
CA SER A 317 -24.10 -14.20 -10.69
C SER A 317 -23.02 -13.98 -9.61
N ALA A 318 -23.35 -14.31 -8.36
CA ALA A 318 -22.38 -14.19 -7.26
C ALA A 318 -21.07 -14.94 -7.54
N ALA A 319 -21.14 -16.13 -8.13
CA ALA A 319 -19.98 -16.94 -8.47
C ALA A 319 -19.09 -16.26 -9.52
N VAL A 320 -19.68 -15.67 -10.56
CA VAL A 320 -18.95 -14.97 -11.62
C VAL A 320 -18.30 -13.69 -11.07
N LEU A 321 -19.00 -12.94 -10.22
CA LEU A 321 -18.43 -11.75 -9.59
C LEU A 321 -17.21 -12.11 -8.72
N ILE A 322 -17.32 -13.10 -7.86
CA ILE A 322 -16.18 -13.54 -7.01
C ILE A 322 -15.03 -14.07 -7.88
N ALA A 323 -15.30 -14.82 -8.93
CA ALA A 323 -14.27 -15.34 -9.83
C ALA A 323 -13.52 -14.21 -10.56
N THR A 324 -14.24 -13.25 -11.16
CA THR A 324 -13.64 -12.11 -11.87
C THR A 324 -12.87 -11.21 -10.92
N SER A 325 -13.39 -10.95 -9.72
CA SER A 325 -12.70 -10.20 -8.66
C SER A 325 -11.42 -10.92 -8.20
N SER A 326 -11.48 -12.23 -8.03
CA SER A 326 -10.31 -13.07 -7.70
C SER A 326 -9.24 -12.99 -8.77
N LEU A 327 -9.61 -13.08 -10.05
CA LEU A 327 -8.67 -12.96 -11.17
C LEU A 327 -8.06 -11.56 -11.25
N ALA A 328 -8.86 -10.51 -11.09
CA ALA A 328 -8.35 -9.13 -11.06
C ALA A 328 -7.32 -8.94 -9.95
N GLY A 329 -7.62 -9.42 -8.74
CA GLY A 329 -6.70 -9.37 -7.60
C GLY A 329 -5.42 -10.16 -7.84
N LEU A 330 -5.55 -11.43 -8.26
CA LEU A 330 -4.41 -12.33 -8.51
C LEU A 330 -3.42 -11.70 -9.49
N PHE A 331 -3.89 -11.29 -10.66
CA PHE A 331 -3.01 -10.75 -11.68
C PHE A 331 -2.47 -9.37 -11.33
N SER A 332 -3.19 -8.54 -10.60
CA SER A 332 -2.66 -7.29 -10.04
C SER A 332 -1.51 -7.55 -9.05
N GLY A 333 -1.58 -8.63 -8.26
CA GLY A 333 -0.51 -9.04 -7.38
C GLY A 333 0.73 -9.52 -8.14
N VAL A 334 0.55 -10.37 -9.17
CA VAL A 334 1.64 -10.93 -9.99
C VAL A 334 2.48 -9.84 -10.68
N VAL A 335 1.87 -8.69 -11.01
CA VAL A 335 2.57 -7.55 -11.61
C VAL A 335 3.69 -7.01 -10.72
N SER A 336 3.46 -6.93 -9.40
CA SER A 336 4.29 -6.14 -8.48
C SER A 336 5.78 -6.49 -8.49
N PRO A 337 6.23 -7.76 -8.34
CA PRO A 337 7.64 -8.07 -8.38
C PRO A 337 8.29 -7.86 -9.75
N SER A 338 7.55 -8.13 -10.83
CA SER A 338 8.04 -7.89 -12.19
C SER A 338 8.23 -6.40 -12.48
N ARG A 339 7.34 -5.54 -11.98
CA ARG A 339 7.46 -4.08 -12.02
C ARG A 339 8.74 -3.60 -11.34
N ASP A 340 9.02 -4.11 -10.12
CA ASP A 340 10.21 -3.72 -9.36
C ASP A 340 11.49 -4.10 -10.11
N MET A 341 11.49 -5.25 -10.78
CA MET A 341 12.59 -5.68 -11.65
C MET A 341 12.74 -4.78 -12.89
N LEU A 342 11.65 -4.25 -13.45
CA LEU A 342 11.70 -3.29 -14.55
C LEU A 342 12.33 -1.95 -14.11
N VAL A 343 11.96 -1.42 -12.94
CA VAL A 343 12.60 -0.22 -12.36
C VAL A 343 14.08 -0.46 -12.16
N ARG A 344 14.45 -1.60 -11.53
CA ARG A 344 15.85 -1.95 -11.29
C ARG A 344 16.67 -1.98 -12.58
N SER A 345 16.07 -2.46 -13.67
CA SER A 345 16.77 -2.65 -14.94
C SER A 345 17.07 -1.33 -15.70
N VAL A 346 16.41 -0.22 -15.37
CA VAL A 346 16.66 1.12 -15.92
C VAL A 346 17.44 2.02 -14.94
N THR A 347 17.78 1.50 -13.76
CA THR A 347 18.46 2.25 -12.71
C THR A 347 19.96 2.12 -12.85
N PRO A 348 20.72 3.22 -13.02
CA PRO A 348 22.18 3.20 -13.02
C PRO A 348 22.76 2.70 -11.70
N PRO A 349 23.98 2.10 -11.72
CA PRO A 349 24.68 1.71 -10.49
C PRO A 349 24.81 2.89 -9.51
N GLY A 350 24.55 2.63 -8.23
CA GLY A 350 24.63 3.66 -7.17
C GLY A 350 23.46 4.65 -7.10
N ALA A 351 22.45 4.57 -8.01
CA ALA A 351 21.30 5.48 -8.03
C ALA A 351 19.98 4.83 -7.61
N PHE A 352 20.01 3.58 -7.11
CA PHE A 352 18.79 2.81 -6.86
C PHE A 352 17.81 3.52 -5.93
N GLY A 353 18.26 4.03 -4.80
CA GLY A 353 17.39 4.71 -3.83
C GLY A 353 16.69 5.94 -4.43
N ARG A 354 17.42 6.76 -5.18
CA ARG A 354 16.88 7.99 -5.81
C ARG A 354 15.88 7.67 -6.91
N VAL A 355 16.21 6.73 -7.79
CA VAL A 355 15.31 6.35 -8.90
C VAL A 355 14.07 5.67 -8.35
N PHE A 356 14.22 4.72 -7.43
CA PHE A 356 13.08 4.02 -6.83
C PHE A 356 12.19 4.97 -6.02
N GLY A 357 12.77 5.88 -5.24
CA GLY A 357 12.04 6.91 -4.52
C GLY A 357 11.25 7.84 -5.44
N PHE A 358 11.89 8.32 -6.52
CA PHE A 358 11.22 9.16 -7.51
C PHE A 358 10.06 8.43 -8.21
N VAL A 359 10.30 7.22 -8.70
CA VAL A 359 9.29 6.43 -9.40
C VAL A 359 8.13 6.06 -8.46
N SER A 360 8.42 5.71 -7.20
CA SER A 360 7.41 5.36 -6.20
C SER A 360 6.51 6.53 -5.82
N SER A 361 6.95 7.79 -6.01
CA SER A 361 6.09 8.95 -5.79
C SER A 361 4.86 8.95 -6.70
N GLY A 362 4.92 8.22 -7.82
CA GLY A 362 3.78 7.98 -8.69
C GLY A 362 2.59 7.31 -7.98
N PHE A 363 2.84 6.43 -6.99
CA PHE A 363 1.76 5.89 -6.17
C PHE A 363 1.01 6.98 -5.41
N ASN A 364 1.74 7.90 -4.79
CA ASN A 364 1.14 9.00 -4.04
C ASN A 364 0.32 9.91 -4.96
N ILE A 365 0.87 10.25 -6.13
CA ILE A 365 0.18 11.08 -7.13
C ILE A 365 -1.13 10.40 -7.56
N GLY A 366 -1.08 9.13 -7.95
CA GLY A 366 -2.27 8.39 -8.36
C GLY A 366 -3.30 8.24 -7.23
N SER A 367 -2.85 8.00 -5.99
CA SER A 367 -3.73 7.88 -4.81
C SER A 367 -4.38 9.20 -4.40
N MET A 368 -3.80 10.34 -4.75
CA MET A 368 -4.41 11.65 -4.54
C MET A 368 -5.48 11.95 -5.59
N ILE A 369 -5.25 11.55 -6.84
CA ILE A 369 -6.11 11.86 -7.99
C ILE A 369 -7.29 10.89 -8.08
N ALA A 370 -7.05 9.59 -7.90
CA ALA A 370 -8.04 8.55 -8.14
C ALA A 370 -9.36 8.71 -7.36
N PRO A 371 -9.34 8.99 -6.04
CA PRO A 371 -10.58 9.14 -5.29
C PRO A 371 -11.46 10.29 -5.81
N MET A 372 -10.85 11.40 -6.21
CA MET A 372 -11.59 12.55 -6.75
C MET A 372 -12.24 12.24 -8.10
N ILE A 373 -11.51 11.59 -9.02
CA ILE A 373 -12.07 11.17 -10.32
C ILE A 373 -13.24 10.21 -10.11
N TYR A 374 -13.04 9.19 -9.30
CA TYR A 374 -14.07 8.15 -9.11
C TYR A 374 -15.26 8.66 -8.31
N GLY A 375 -15.05 9.52 -7.31
CA GLY A 375 -16.12 10.18 -6.59
C GLY A 375 -17.00 11.04 -7.51
N LEU A 376 -16.36 11.84 -8.35
CA LEU A 376 -17.06 12.68 -9.33
C LEU A 376 -17.89 11.84 -10.31
N LEU A 377 -17.35 10.74 -10.83
CA LEU A 377 -18.08 9.83 -11.71
C LEU A 377 -19.30 9.22 -11.01
N MET A 378 -19.15 8.81 -9.76
CA MET A 378 -20.26 8.28 -8.97
C MET A 378 -21.36 9.31 -8.73
N ASP A 379 -20.99 10.57 -8.45
CA ASP A 379 -21.97 11.66 -8.26
C ASP A 379 -22.72 12.03 -9.54
N HIS A 380 -22.10 11.85 -10.71
CA HIS A 380 -22.74 12.04 -12.01
C HIS A 380 -23.54 10.83 -12.50
N GLY A 381 -23.67 9.77 -11.70
CA GLY A 381 -24.40 8.57 -12.06
C GLY A 381 -23.70 7.69 -13.10
N GLU A 382 -22.38 7.76 -13.18
CA GLU A 382 -21.55 7.01 -14.14
C GLU A 382 -20.71 5.88 -13.46
N PRO A 383 -21.35 4.96 -12.70
CA PRO A 383 -20.62 3.92 -11.98
C PRO A 383 -19.84 2.97 -12.90
N ARG A 384 -20.29 2.79 -14.16
CA ARG A 384 -19.59 1.97 -15.15
C ARG A 384 -18.24 2.57 -15.53
N ALA A 385 -18.14 3.91 -15.59
CA ALA A 385 -16.91 4.61 -15.94
C ALA A 385 -15.77 4.32 -14.95
N VAL A 386 -16.08 4.02 -13.68
CA VAL A 386 -15.09 3.61 -12.67
C VAL A 386 -14.32 2.35 -13.14
N PHE A 387 -15.01 1.36 -13.66
CA PHE A 387 -14.41 0.13 -14.20
C PHE A 387 -13.68 0.37 -15.52
N LEU A 388 -14.28 1.19 -16.41
CA LEU A 388 -13.69 1.49 -17.71
C LEU A 388 -12.37 2.25 -17.58
N ILE A 389 -12.29 3.26 -16.69
CA ILE A 389 -11.06 4.01 -16.42
C ILE A 389 -10.00 3.08 -15.81
N SER A 390 -10.38 2.25 -14.84
CA SER A 390 -9.45 1.28 -14.24
C SER A 390 -8.88 0.32 -15.30
N ALA A 391 -9.73 -0.22 -16.18
CA ALA A 391 -9.29 -1.07 -17.29
C ALA A 391 -8.44 -0.32 -18.32
N ALA A 392 -8.77 0.93 -18.64
CA ALA A 392 -7.97 1.78 -19.53
C ALA A 392 -6.59 2.07 -18.94
N CYS A 393 -6.49 2.36 -17.64
CA CYS A 393 -5.20 2.52 -16.95
C CYS A 393 -4.35 1.25 -17.06
N SER A 394 -4.97 0.06 -17.00
CA SER A 394 -4.27 -1.21 -17.20
C SER A 394 -3.63 -1.30 -18.60
N ILE A 395 -4.36 -0.91 -19.64
CA ILE A 395 -3.86 -0.87 -21.03
C ILE A 395 -2.73 0.17 -21.16
N LEU A 396 -2.89 1.35 -20.58
CA LEU A 396 -1.86 2.40 -20.59
C LEU A 396 -0.59 1.95 -19.84
N CYS A 397 -0.73 1.21 -18.73
CA CYS A 397 0.41 0.58 -18.05
C CYS A 397 1.17 -0.39 -18.97
N ILE A 398 0.47 -1.20 -19.78
CA ILE A 398 1.10 -2.07 -20.77
C ILE A 398 1.89 -1.21 -21.80
N GLY A 399 1.29 -0.11 -22.25
CA GLY A 399 1.96 0.84 -23.14
C GLY A 399 3.29 1.36 -22.56
N THR A 400 3.32 1.75 -21.28
CA THR A 400 4.57 2.23 -20.64
C THR A 400 5.63 1.13 -20.56
N VAL A 401 5.23 -0.13 -20.31
CA VAL A 401 6.14 -1.29 -20.27
C VAL A 401 6.74 -1.56 -21.66
N VAL A 402 5.92 -1.58 -22.70
CA VAL A 402 6.35 -1.86 -24.09
C VAL A 402 7.28 -0.75 -24.62
N LEU A 403 6.92 0.52 -24.40
CA LEU A 403 7.76 1.66 -24.80
C LEU A 403 9.11 1.67 -24.05
N GLY A 404 9.11 1.27 -22.77
CA GLY A 404 10.33 1.15 -21.98
C GLY A 404 11.32 0.11 -22.54
N ILE A 405 10.83 -0.95 -23.20
CA ILE A 405 11.68 -1.95 -23.87
C ILE A 405 12.19 -1.41 -25.20
N SER A 406 11.33 -0.79 -25.99
CA SER A 406 11.67 -0.28 -27.33
C SER A 406 12.80 0.77 -27.28
N ASN A 407 12.86 1.57 -26.25
CA ASN A 407 13.91 2.58 -26.06
C ASN A 407 15.28 1.96 -25.73
N ARG A 408 15.34 0.75 -25.16
CA ARG A 408 16.60 0.02 -24.90
C ARG A 408 17.25 -0.57 -26.15
N GLY A 409 16.48 -0.87 -27.18
CA GLY A 409 17.00 -1.42 -28.44
C GLY A 409 17.56 -0.35 -29.37
N ARG A 410 17.49 0.92 -28.99
CA ARG A 410 17.97 2.07 -29.77
C ARG A 410 19.22 2.74 -29.17
N GLU A 411 19.63 2.36 -27.96
CA GLU A 411 20.92 2.70 -27.33
C GLU A 411 21.90 1.51 -27.48
#